data_c285b71ce73271f9bc3bcb0d30ac0f86
#
_entry.id   c285b71ce73271f9bc3bcb0d30ac0f86
#
_cell.length_a   1.000
_cell.length_b   1.000
_cell.length_c   1.000
_cell.angle_alpha   90.00
_cell.angle_beta   90.00
_cell.angle_gamma   90.00
#
_symmetry.space_group_name_H-M   'P 1'
#
loop_
_entity.id
_entity.type
_entity.pdbx_description
1 polymer ?
#
loop_
_entity_poly.entity_id
_entity_poly.type
_entity_poly.pdbx_seq_one_letter_code
_entity_poly.pdbx_strand_id
1 'polypeptide(L)'
;CALPILHGEDLRSILKVLRGADKSWLIFAALFAVAYLVLQAVSLKIIVQSAGTPMRLKDGIRYTFIGFLFNAITPSASGGQPMQVYYMHEDNISIGVSSVALLFWTIIYKIALLLIEGVVMLFFRGFLHQYLGHYYWLFLVGIGVNLVSIILYSIVVFSRNGVRNLAHVGTWICHKLRIIRHKKRFMEKLDRSLELYQEGAVYMRTHWEVFFIVLAVTVLQRLSFFAVTWFVYLALGQHGVSPWEVIMLQSFVAVCIDILPMPGGVGINEGFFVTMFKQIMNKKTAMSAMLLSRGVNFYILMIIGAFVTLGTGMMKVTGQKERE
;
A
#
# COMPACT_ATOMS: atom_id res chain seq x y z
N CYS A 1 13.79 8.36 -12.75
CA CYS A 1 12.47 8.00 -13.33
C CYS A 1 11.52 9.20 -13.53
N ALA A 2 11.73 10.33 -12.85
CA ALA A 2 10.97 11.57 -13.09
C ALA A 2 11.48 12.38 -14.33
N LEU A 3 12.62 12.00 -14.89
CA LEU A 3 13.27 12.71 -16.00
C LEU A 3 12.39 12.97 -17.23
N PRO A 4 11.52 12.06 -17.71
CA PRO A 4 10.67 12.35 -18.86
C PRO A 4 9.63 13.44 -18.61
N ILE A 5 9.18 13.59 -17.36
CA ILE A 5 8.16 14.58 -16.96
C ILE A 5 8.79 15.95 -16.78
N LEU A 6 10.09 15.98 -16.46
CA LEU A 6 10.89 17.20 -16.30
C LEU A 6 11.40 17.73 -17.66
N HIS A 7 11.17 17.01 -18.77
CA HIS A 7 11.59 17.43 -20.11
C HIS A 7 10.86 18.73 -20.51
N GLY A 8 11.65 19.78 -20.71
CA GLY A 8 11.16 21.10 -21.10
C GLY A 8 11.01 22.12 -19.97
N GLU A 9 11.25 21.75 -18.72
CA GLU A 9 11.25 22.69 -17.58
C GLU A 9 12.67 22.93 -17.06
N ASP A 10 12.92 24.15 -16.61
CA ASP A 10 14.21 24.52 -16.02
C ASP A 10 14.37 23.86 -14.64
N LEU A 11 15.21 22.82 -14.55
CA LEU A 11 15.53 22.11 -13.32
C LEU A 11 16.01 23.05 -12.20
N ARG A 12 16.71 24.15 -12.55
CA ARG A 12 17.17 25.15 -11.57
C ARG A 12 15.98 25.85 -10.92
N SER A 13 14.91 26.14 -11.67
CA SER A 13 13.71 26.78 -11.15
C SER A 13 12.95 25.84 -10.20
N ILE A 14 12.86 24.55 -10.49
CA ILE A 14 12.26 23.54 -9.61
C ILE A 14 13.08 23.40 -8.33
N LEU A 15 14.41 23.30 -8.44
CA LEU A 15 15.31 23.24 -7.28
C LEU A 15 15.20 24.48 -6.38
N LYS A 16 14.99 25.66 -6.97
CA LYS A 16 14.77 26.89 -6.20
C LYS A 16 13.49 26.82 -5.38
N VAL A 17 12.39 26.32 -5.97
CA VAL A 17 11.11 26.10 -5.28
C VAL A 17 11.27 25.09 -4.15
N LEU A 18 11.96 23.98 -4.40
CA LEU A 18 12.22 22.94 -3.40
C LEU A 18 13.05 23.46 -2.20
N ARG A 19 14.07 24.28 -2.48
CA ARG A 19 14.90 24.91 -1.42
C ARG A 19 14.15 25.94 -0.59
N GLY A 20 13.15 26.60 -1.17
CA GLY A 20 12.29 27.56 -0.50
C GLY A 20 11.14 26.94 0.29
N ALA A 21 10.96 25.62 0.23
CA ALA A 21 9.90 24.93 0.94
C ALA A 21 10.06 25.03 2.47
N ASP A 22 8.96 25.31 3.17
CA ASP A 22 8.94 25.41 4.62
C ASP A 22 9.14 24.01 5.26
N LYS A 23 10.26 23.90 6.00
CA LYS A 23 10.67 22.65 6.64
C LYS A 23 9.70 22.18 7.72
N SER A 24 9.01 23.10 8.39
CA SER A 24 8.04 22.77 9.44
C SER A 24 6.91 21.92 8.87
N TRP A 25 6.33 22.32 7.76
CA TRP A 25 5.28 21.55 7.07
C TRP A 25 5.80 20.23 6.49
N LEU A 26 7.07 20.18 6.05
CA LEU A 26 7.67 18.93 5.59
C LEU A 26 7.87 17.92 6.73
N ILE A 27 8.13 18.38 7.97
CA ILE A 27 8.16 17.51 9.15
C ILE A 27 6.77 16.90 9.40
N PHE A 28 5.70 17.70 9.34
CA PHE A 28 4.34 17.17 9.44
C PHE A 28 4.05 16.17 8.32
N ALA A 29 4.44 16.47 7.08
CA ALA A 29 4.31 15.52 5.98
C ALA A 29 5.01 14.18 6.28
N ALA A 30 6.24 14.22 6.81
CA ALA A 30 6.99 13.02 7.18
C ALA A 30 6.34 12.26 8.34
N LEU A 31 5.82 12.95 9.36
CA LEU A 31 5.09 12.32 10.46
C LEU A 31 3.85 11.56 9.96
N PHE A 32 3.08 12.17 9.06
CA PHE A 32 1.90 11.52 8.47
C PHE A 32 2.27 10.35 7.55
N ALA A 33 3.39 10.43 6.84
CA ALA A 33 3.90 9.31 6.06
C ALA A 33 4.33 8.11 6.95
N VAL A 34 4.97 8.38 8.09
CA VAL A 34 5.29 7.33 9.07
C VAL A 34 4.02 6.80 9.73
N ALA A 35 3.06 7.68 10.10
CA ALA A 35 1.77 7.28 10.66
C ALA A 35 1.02 6.33 9.72
N TYR A 36 1.08 6.55 8.41
CA TYR A 36 0.51 5.63 7.40
C TYR A 36 1.02 4.20 7.57
N LEU A 37 2.33 3.98 7.73
CA LEU A 37 2.91 2.64 7.91
C LEU A 37 2.65 2.08 9.32
N VAL A 38 2.65 2.92 10.35
CA VAL A 38 2.32 2.50 11.71
C VAL A 38 0.87 2.05 11.81
N LEU A 39 -0.08 2.77 11.20
CA LEU A 39 -1.48 2.38 11.16
C LEU A 39 -1.69 1.06 10.40
N GLN A 40 -0.91 0.82 9.33
CA GLN A 40 -0.90 -0.49 8.66
C GLN A 40 -0.42 -1.60 9.61
N ALA A 41 0.63 -1.34 10.38
CA ALA A 41 1.14 -2.29 11.37
C ALA A 41 0.12 -2.58 12.48
N VAL A 42 -0.63 -1.57 12.90
CA VAL A 42 -1.75 -1.73 13.86
C VAL A 42 -2.83 -2.62 13.28
N SER A 43 -3.26 -2.37 12.04
CA SER A 43 -4.23 -3.22 11.33
C SER A 43 -3.76 -4.67 11.24
N LEU A 44 -2.51 -4.89 10.82
CA LEU A 44 -1.93 -6.22 10.71
C LEU A 44 -1.86 -6.93 12.07
N LYS A 45 -1.44 -6.21 13.12
CA LYS A 45 -1.42 -6.73 14.50
C LYS A 45 -2.81 -7.19 14.95
N ILE A 46 -3.84 -6.35 14.76
CA ILE A 46 -5.22 -6.68 15.17
C ILE A 46 -5.68 -7.95 14.45
N ILE A 47 -5.45 -8.07 13.15
CA ILE A 47 -5.86 -9.24 12.36
C ILE A 47 -5.14 -10.51 12.82
N VAL A 48 -3.82 -10.46 13.01
CA VAL A 48 -3.03 -11.63 13.43
C VAL A 48 -3.36 -12.05 14.84
N GLN A 49 -3.58 -11.11 15.75
CA GLN A 49 -4.00 -11.41 17.14
C GLN A 49 -5.41 -12.00 17.20
N SER A 50 -6.32 -11.52 16.37
CA SER A 50 -7.67 -12.09 16.29
C SER A 50 -7.65 -13.53 15.75
N ALA A 51 -6.66 -13.91 14.95
CA ALA A 51 -6.44 -15.28 14.51
C ALA A 51 -5.73 -16.15 15.60
N GLY A 52 -5.68 -15.71 16.84
CA GLY A 52 -5.12 -16.47 17.97
C GLY A 52 -3.58 -16.46 18.05
N THR A 53 -2.90 -15.70 17.21
CA THR A 53 -1.43 -15.64 17.21
C THR A 53 -0.94 -14.35 17.88
N PRO A 54 -0.15 -14.41 18.96
CA PRO A 54 0.35 -13.22 19.63
C PRO A 54 1.33 -12.45 18.73
N MET A 55 1.14 -11.14 18.61
CA MET A 55 2.00 -10.26 17.81
C MET A 55 2.19 -8.91 18.51
N ARG A 56 3.44 -8.48 18.65
CA ARG A 56 3.77 -7.15 19.21
C ARG A 56 3.72 -6.09 18.09
N LEU A 57 3.39 -4.86 18.45
CA LEU A 57 3.32 -3.76 17.47
C LEU A 57 4.66 -3.54 16.73
N LYS A 58 5.79 -3.67 17.44
CA LYS A 58 7.12 -3.54 16.86
C LYS A 58 7.39 -4.55 15.74
N ASP A 59 6.88 -5.77 15.88
CA ASP A 59 7.00 -6.82 14.88
C ASP A 59 6.14 -6.47 13.64
N GLY A 60 4.92 -5.96 13.87
CA GLY A 60 4.06 -5.43 12.81
C GLY A 60 4.69 -4.26 12.04
N ILE A 61 5.29 -3.30 12.75
CA ILE A 61 6.01 -2.19 12.13
C ILE A 61 7.14 -2.73 11.24
N ARG A 62 7.93 -3.66 11.75
CA ARG A 62 9.01 -4.29 11.00
C ARG A 62 8.52 -4.97 9.72
N TYR A 63 7.49 -5.80 9.80
CA TYR A 63 6.91 -6.46 8.61
C TYR A 63 6.34 -5.46 7.61
N THR A 64 5.72 -4.39 8.09
CA THR A 64 5.15 -3.35 7.23
C THR A 64 6.24 -2.60 6.45
N PHE A 65 7.35 -2.20 7.12
CA PHE A 65 8.46 -1.55 6.44
C PHE A 65 9.16 -2.48 5.44
N ILE A 66 9.35 -3.75 5.79
CA ILE A 66 9.89 -4.77 4.87
C ILE A 66 8.96 -4.92 3.66
N GLY A 67 7.67 -5.07 3.89
CA GLY A 67 6.67 -5.17 2.82
C GLY A 67 6.68 -3.94 1.90
N PHE A 68 6.77 -2.75 2.48
CA PHE A 68 6.86 -1.50 1.72
C PHE A 68 8.11 -1.45 0.83
N LEU A 69 9.30 -1.81 1.37
CA LEU A 69 10.53 -1.88 0.61
C LEU A 69 10.41 -2.81 -0.59
N PHE A 70 9.94 -4.05 -0.36
CA PHE A 70 9.86 -5.03 -1.43
C PHE A 70 8.76 -4.69 -2.45
N ASN A 71 7.68 -4.04 -2.06
CA ASN A 71 6.72 -3.47 -3.00
C ASN A 71 7.33 -2.37 -3.86
N ALA A 72 8.20 -1.53 -3.28
CA ALA A 72 8.83 -0.44 -4.00
C ALA A 72 9.81 -0.91 -5.08
N ILE A 73 10.54 -2.02 -4.85
CA ILE A 73 11.59 -2.52 -5.74
C ILE A 73 11.14 -3.63 -6.70
N THR A 74 9.94 -4.21 -6.48
CA THR A 74 9.45 -5.31 -7.34
C THR A 74 8.44 -4.82 -8.38
N PRO A 75 8.40 -5.46 -9.56
CA PRO A 75 7.38 -5.17 -10.56
C PRO A 75 5.97 -5.36 -9.99
N SER A 76 5.06 -4.46 -10.32
CA SER A 76 3.64 -4.50 -9.89
C SER A 76 3.46 -4.55 -8.37
N ALA A 77 4.44 -4.06 -7.59
CA ALA A 77 4.42 -4.12 -6.13
C ALA A 77 4.11 -5.53 -5.57
N SER A 78 4.55 -6.58 -6.25
CA SER A 78 4.17 -7.97 -5.95
C SER A 78 5.02 -8.63 -4.86
N GLY A 79 6.18 -8.06 -4.53
CA GLY A 79 7.14 -8.67 -3.61
C GLY A 79 6.87 -8.43 -2.12
N GLY A 80 6.08 -7.42 -1.77
CA GLY A 80 5.90 -7.02 -0.38
C GLY A 80 5.20 -8.08 0.47
N GLN A 81 4.05 -8.58 0.02
CA GLN A 81 3.29 -9.58 0.77
C GLN A 81 4.05 -10.91 0.92
N PRO A 82 4.66 -11.49 -0.12
CA PRO A 82 5.50 -12.68 0.04
C PRO A 82 6.63 -12.51 1.04
N MET A 83 7.28 -11.35 1.04
CA MET A 83 8.35 -11.07 2.01
C MET A 83 7.82 -10.85 3.42
N GLN A 84 6.64 -10.23 3.59
CA GLN A 84 5.99 -10.18 4.89
C GLN A 84 5.68 -11.57 5.42
N VAL A 85 5.10 -12.47 4.61
CA VAL A 85 4.84 -13.88 4.99
C VAL A 85 6.15 -14.58 5.37
N TYR A 86 7.22 -14.39 4.60
CA TYR A 86 8.52 -14.97 4.87
C TYR A 86 9.05 -14.55 6.27
N TYR A 87 9.10 -13.26 6.57
CA TYR A 87 9.60 -12.78 7.86
C TYR A 87 8.67 -13.12 9.04
N MET A 88 7.36 -13.16 8.82
CA MET A 88 6.40 -13.63 9.80
C MET A 88 6.60 -15.12 10.12
N HIS A 89 6.88 -15.93 9.10
CA HIS A 89 7.16 -17.36 9.27
C HIS A 89 8.47 -17.61 10.02
N GLU A 90 9.51 -16.84 9.73
CA GLU A 90 10.78 -16.86 10.46
C GLU A 90 10.60 -16.55 11.97
N ASP A 91 9.57 -15.77 12.31
CA ASP A 91 9.21 -15.42 13.69
C ASP A 91 8.12 -16.36 14.27
N ASN A 92 7.99 -17.57 13.71
CA ASN A 92 7.06 -18.64 14.12
C ASN A 92 5.57 -18.33 13.94
N ILE A 93 5.20 -17.36 13.09
CA ILE A 93 3.81 -17.20 12.64
C ILE A 93 3.57 -18.10 11.43
N SER A 94 2.51 -18.91 11.47
CA SER A 94 2.24 -19.85 10.37
C SER A 94 2.00 -19.13 9.03
N ILE A 95 2.46 -19.72 7.93
CA ILE A 95 2.27 -19.21 6.57
C ILE A 95 0.77 -19.01 6.27
N GLY A 96 -0.09 -19.94 6.75
CA GLY A 96 -1.53 -19.84 6.60
C GLY A 96 -2.10 -18.58 7.24
N VAL A 97 -1.83 -18.34 8.54
CA VAL A 97 -2.29 -17.16 9.27
C VAL A 97 -1.75 -15.87 8.63
N SER A 98 -0.46 -15.83 8.30
CA SER A 98 0.17 -14.67 7.65
C SER A 98 -0.49 -14.32 6.32
N SER A 99 -0.74 -15.34 5.47
CA SER A 99 -1.34 -15.14 4.15
C SER A 99 -2.78 -14.66 4.25
N VAL A 100 -3.60 -15.28 5.13
CA VAL A 100 -4.98 -14.83 5.37
C VAL A 100 -5.01 -13.40 5.89
N ALA A 101 -4.16 -13.07 6.87
CA ALA A 101 -4.13 -11.75 7.47
C ALA A 101 -3.81 -10.67 6.43
N LEU A 102 -2.83 -10.90 5.57
CA LEU A 102 -2.43 -9.95 4.52
C LEU A 102 -3.49 -9.81 3.42
N LEU A 103 -4.10 -10.91 3.00
CA LEU A 103 -5.19 -10.88 2.01
C LEU A 103 -6.44 -10.18 2.58
N PHE A 104 -6.79 -10.48 3.83
CA PHE A 104 -7.92 -9.84 4.51
C PHE A 104 -7.67 -8.33 4.68
N TRP A 105 -6.48 -7.94 5.10
CA TRP A 105 -6.08 -6.52 5.12
C TRP A 105 -6.18 -5.88 3.73
N THR A 106 -5.78 -6.57 2.67
CA THR A 106 -5.88 -6.06 1.29
C THR A 106 -7.33 -5.81 0.86
N ILE A 107 -8.25 -6.70 1.24
CA ILE A 107 -9.68 -6.49 0.99
C ILE A 107 -10.16 -5.24 1.70
N ILE A 108 -9.86 -5.11 3.00
CA ILE A 108 -10.26 -3.94 3.82
C ILE A 108 -9.66 -2.65 3.27
N TYR A 109 -8.40 -2.68 2.84
CA TYR A 109 -7.72 -1.55 2.21
C TYR A 109 -8.46 -1.05 0.97
N LYS A 110 -8.89 -1.96 0.09
CA LYS A 110 -9.65 -1.60 -1.11
C LYS A 110 -11.07 -1.12 -0.77
N ILE A 111 -11.71 -1.72 0.23
CA ILE A 111 -13.01 -1.24 0.74
C ILE A 111 -12.86 0.16 1.32
N ALA A 112 -11.83 0.43 2.14
CA ALA A 112 -11.59 1.76 2.70
C ALA A 112 -11.37 2.82 1.62
N LEU A 113 -10.63 2.48 0.54
CA LEU A 113 -10.45 3.37 -0.60
C LEU A 113 -11.79 3.67 -1.27
N LEU A 114 -12.58 2.64 -1.59
CA LEU A 114 -13.89 2.81 -2.23
C LEU A 114 -14.91 3.54 -1.34
N LEU A 115 -14.83 3.41 -0.01
CA LEU A 115 -15.64 4.19 0.92
C LEU A 115 -15.30 5.68 0.84
N ILE A 116 -14.03 6.04 0.82
CA ILE A 116 -13.60 7.44 0.66
C ILE A 116 -14.13 7.99 -0.65
N GLU A 117 -13.95 7.26 -1.76
CA GLU A 117 -14.45 7.69 -3.08
C GLU A 117 -15.96 7.73 -3.15
N GLY A 118 -16.66 6.81 -2.49
CA GLY A 118 -18.12 6.82 -2.37
C GLY A 118 -18.62 8.08 -1.67
N VAL A 119 -17.98 8.49 -0.58
CA VAL A 119 -18.30 9.77 0.10
C VAL A 119 -18.06 10.94 -0.84
N VAL A 120 -16.95 10.96 -1.57
CA VAL A 120 -16.65 12.03 -2.53
C VAL A 120 -17.69 12.05 -3.66
N MET A 121 -18.09 10.91 -4.20
CA MET A 121 -19.11 10.82 -5.25
C MET A 121 -20.49 11.28 -4.79
N LEU A 122 -20.86 11.01 -3.54
CA LEU A 122 -22.18 11.36 -3.02
C LEU A 122 -22.29 12.85 -2.65
N PHE A 123 -21.26 13.38 -1.97
CA PHE A 123 -21.33 14.70 -1.36
C PHE A 123 -20.61 15.80 -2.14
N PHE A 124 -19.68 15.44 -3.04
CA PHE A 124 -18.81 16.39 -3.73
C PHE A 124 -18.87 16.27 -5.26
N ARG A 125 -20.07 16.01 -5.81
CA ARG A 125 -20.29 15.85 -7.27
C ARG A 125 -19.80 17.06 -8.08
N GLY A 126 -20.04 18.27 -7.59
CA GLY A 126 -19.58 19.49 -8.26
C GLY A 126 -18.05 19.53 -8.39
N PHE A 127 -17.35 19.13 -7.34
CA PHE A 127 -15.89 19.01 -7.31
C PHE A 127 -15.39 17.97 -8.34
N LEU A 128 -16.05 16.80 -8.41
CA LEU A 128 -15.73 15.77 -9.40
C LEU A 128 -15.82 16.30 -10.84
N HIS A 129 -16.92 16.95 -11.19
CA HIS A 129 -17.10 17.51 -12.53
C HIS A 129 -16.08 18.62 -12.85
N GLN A 130 -15.77 19.47 -11.86
CA GLN A 130 -14.82 20.57 -12.04
C GLN A 130 -13.39 20.08 -12.26
N TYR A 131 -12.93 19.12 -11.46
CA TYR A 131 -11.50 18.72 -11.43
C TYR A 131 -11.20 17.48 -12.26
N LEU A 132 -12.11 16.50 -12.37
CA LEU A 132 -11.85 15.34 -13.22
C LEU A 132 -12.16 15.58 -14.69
N GLY A 133 -13.24 16.32 -15.02
CA GLY A 133 -13.60 16.63 -16.40
C GLY A 133 -13.46 15.41 -17.32
N HIS A 134 -12.51 15.50 -18.26
CA HIS A 134 -12.24 14.43 -19.21
C HIS A 134 -11.69 13.11 -18.61
N TYR A 135 -11.15 13.15 -17.38
CA TYR A 135 -10.60 11.96 -16.69
C TYR A 135 -11.64 11.22 -15.83
N TYR A 136 -12.91 11.66 -15.81
CA TYR A 136 -13.95 11.02 -15.02
C TYR A 136 -14.18 9.54 -15.36
N TRP A 137 -14.07 9.20 -16.65
CA TRP A 137 -14.16 7.79 -17.07
C TRP A 137 -13.04 6.92 -16.50
N LEU A 138 -11.80 7.44 -16.41
CA LEU A 138 -10.66 6.72 -15.83
C LEU A 138 -10.89 6.47 -14.34
N PHE A 139 -11.46 7.42 -13.62
CA PHE A 139 -11.87 7.26 -12.24
C PHE A 139 -12.91 6.14 -12.08
N LEU A 140 -13.94 6.10 -12.92
CA LEU A 140 -14.95 5.03 -12.91
C LEU A 140 -14.33 3.64 -13.20
N VAL A 141 -13.42 3.57 -14.17
CA VAL A 141 -12.66 2.34 -14.44
C VAL A 141 -11.85 1.93 -13.21
N GLY A 142 -11.20 2.88 -12.51
CA GLY A 142 -10.49 2.63 -11.25
C GLY A 142 -11.38 2.02 -10.17
N ILE A 143 -12.56 2.59 -9.96
CA ILE A 143 -13.56 2.04 -9.04
C ILE A 143 -13.95 0.62 -9.46
N GLY A 144 -14.25 0.40 -10.75
CA GLY A 144 -14.61 -0.91 -11.27
C GLY A 144 -13.54 -1.98 -11.06
N VAL A 145 -12.28 -1.66 -11.33
CA VAL A 145 -11.14 -2.56 -11.10
C VAL A 145 -10.97 -2.87 -9.61
N ASN A 146 -11.14 -1.89 -8.73
CA ASN A 146 -11.09 -2.13 -7.28
C ASN A 146 -12.24 -3.01 -6.80
N LEU A 147 -13.46 -2.83 -7.29
CA LEU A 147 -14.62 -3.70 -7.00
C LEU A 147 -14.36 -5.14 -7.45
N VAL A 148 -13.91 -5.34 -8.68
CA VAL A 148 -13.55 -6.66 -9.20
C VAL A 148 -12.45 -7.30 -8.36
N SER A 149 -11.44 -6.53 -7.96
CA SER A 149 -10.37 -7.02 -7.09
C SER A 149 -10.88 -7.46 -5.73
N ILE A 150 -11.80 -6.70 -5.10
CA ILE A 150 -12.42 -7.09 -3.82
C ILE A 150 -13.16 -8.42 -3.98
N ILE A 151 -13.94 -8.58 -5.04
CA ILE A 151 -14.67 -9.83 -5.31
C ILE A 151 -13.70 -11.00 -5.47
N LEU A 152 -12.64 -10.84 -6.27
CA LEU A 152 -11.65 -11.88 -6.52
C LEU A 152 -10.92 -12.26 -5.22
N TYR A 153 -10.43 -11.30 -4.45
CA TYR A 153 -9.77 -11.58 -3.17
C TYR A 153 -10.74 -12.21 -2.15
N SER A 154 -12.00 -11.77 -2.13
CA SER A 154 -13.02 -12.36 -1.24
C SER A 154 -13.30 -13.82 -1.62
N ILE A 155 -13.39 -14.14 -2.90
CA ILE A 155 -13.51 -15.54 -3.36
C ILE A 155 -12.31 -16.36 -2.90
N VAL A 156 -11.10 -15.81 -3.03
CA VAL A 156 -9.89 -16.50 -2.57
C VAL A 156 -9.91 -16.71 -1.06
N VAL A 157 -10.28 -15.70 -0.26
CA VAL A 157 -10.27 -15.80 1.21
C VAL A 157 -11.40 -16.67 1.74
N PHE A 158 -12.61 -16.57 1.21
CA PHE A 158 -13.81 -17.17 1.80
C PHE A 158 -14.28 -18.46 1.13
N SER A 159 -13.77 -18.81 -0.06
CA SER A 159 -14.13 -20.05 -0.75
C SER A 159 -13.19 -21.20 -0.34
N ARG A 160 -13.77 -22.28 0.18
CA ARG A 160 -13.01 -23.52 0.51
C ARG A 160 -12.20 -24.06 -0.68
N ASN A 161 -12.72 -23.92 -1.89
CA ASN A 161 -12.07 -24.40 -3.11
C ASN A 161 -11.21 -23.33 -3.79
N GLY A 162 -11.43 -22.04 -3.52
CA GLY A 162 -10.73 -20.92 -4.19
C GLY A 162 -9.24 -20.96 -3.96
N VAL A 163 -8.83 -21.07 -2.71
CA VAL A 163 -7.40 -21.16 -2.33
C VAL A 163 -6.77 -22.43 -2.85
N ARG A 164 -7.47 -23.57 -2.73
CA ARG A 164 -6.99 -24.87 -3.20
C ARG A 164 -6.78 -24.85 -4.72
N ASN A 165 -7.71 -24.30 -5.48
CA ASN A 165 -7.59 -24.17 -6.94
C ASN A 165 -6.45 -23.23 -7.33
N LEU A 166 -6.29 -22.07 -6.65
CA LEU A 166 -5.17 -21.16 -6.88
C LEU A 166 -3.82 -21.82 -6.57
N ALA A 167 -3.74 -22.56 -5.47
CA ALA A 167 -2.57 -23.31 -5.07
C ALA A 167 -2.23 -24.42 -6.09
N HIS A 168 -3.22 -25.11 -6.62
CA HIS A 168 -3.05 -26.09 -7.72
C HIS A 168 -2.55 -25.42 -9.01
N VAL A 169 -3.11 -24.28 -9.39
CA VAL A 169 -2.65 -23.50 -10.56
C VAL A 169 -1.23 -23.00 -10.33
N GLY A 170 -0.93 -22.43 -9.16
CA GLY A 170 0.41 -21.97 -8.81
C GLY A 170 1.45 -23.09 -8.82
N THR A 171 1.13 -24.25 -8.24
CA THR A 171 2.02 -25.42 -8.27
C THR A 171 2.22 -25.96 -9.67
N TRP A 172 1.17 -25.96 -10.52
CA TRP A 172 1.28 -26.34 -11.92
C TRP A 172 2.22 -25.41 -12.69
N ILE A 173 2.08 -24.09 -12.52
CA ILE A 173 2.97 -23.07 -13.13
C ILE A 173 4.40 -23.26 -12.65
N CYS A 174 4.64 -23.37 -11.35
CA CYS A 174 5.97 -23.55 -10.77
C CYS A 174 6.62 -24.88 -11.20
N HIS A 175 5.84 -25.93 -11.37
CA HIS A 175 6.33 -27.20 -11.92
C HIS A 175 6.70 -27.06 -13.41
N LYS A 176 5.86 -26.37 -14.20
CA LYS A 176 6.13 -26.12 -15.62
C LYS A 176 7.38 -25.24 -15.83
N LEU A 177 7.64 -24.31 -14.90
CA LEU A 177 8.85 -23.47 -14.86
C LEU A 177 10.05 -24.19 -14.24
N ARG A 178 9.95 -25.47 -13.89
CA ARG A 178 10.99 -26.32 -13.26
C ARG A 178 11.51 -25.76 -11.90
N ILE A 179 10.77 -24.90 -11.23
CA ILE A 179 11.13 -24.32 -9.93
C ILE A 179 10.95 -25.37 -8.82
N ILE A 180 9.92 -26.22 -8.90
CA ILE A 180 9.63 -27.26 -7.91
C ILE A 180 9.99 -28.65 -8.47
N ARG A 181 10.98 -29.31 -7.83
CA ARG A 181 11.42 -30.68 -8.21
C ARG A 181 10.56 -31.79 -7.59
N HIS A 182 9.99 -31.59 -6.39
CA HIS A 182 9.24 -32.61 -5.64
C HIS A 182 7.79 -32.17 -5.36
N LYS A 183 6.92 -32.34 -6.36
CA LYS A 183 5.51 -31.93 -6.33
C LYS A 183 4.73 -32.50 -5.13
N LYS A 184 4.87 -33.80 -4.81
CA LYS A 184 4.12 -34.47 -3.73
C LYS A 184 4.41 -33.86 -2.35
N ARG A 185 5.68 -33.75 -1.97
CA ARG A 185 6.11 -33.21 -0.67
C ARG A 185 5.74 -31.72 -0.49
N PHE A 186 5.72 -30.98 -1.61
CA PHE A 186 5.27 -29.61 -1.62
C PHE A 186 3.75 -29.51 -1.43
N MET A 187 2.97 -30.40 -2.07
CA MET A 187 1.52 -30.43 -1.92
C MET A 187 1.08 -30.80 -0.49
N GLU A 188 1.72 -31.77 0.17
CA GLU A 188 1.42 -32.11 1.57
C GLU A 188 1.65 -30.95 2.54
N LYS A 189 2.76 -30.21 2.35
CA LYS A 189 3.01 -28.98 3.14
C LYS A 189 1.98 -27.89 2.83
N LEU A 190 1.56 -27.80 1.58
CA LEU A 190 0.58 -26.82 1.14
C LEU A 190 -0.80 -27.13 1.72
N ASP A 191 -1.24 -28.40 1.67
CA ASP A 191 -2.55 -28.83 2.21
C ASP A 191 -2.65 -28.51 3.72
N ARG A 192 -1.60 -28.77 4.50
CA ARG A 192 -1.54 -28.40 5.91
C ARG A 192 -1.59 -26.88 6.15
N SER A 193 -0.95 -26.09 5.28
CA SER A 193 -1.06 -24.63 5.32
C SER A 193 -2.44 -24.13 4.92
N LEU A 194 -3.13 -24.86 4.02
CA LEU A 194 -4.49 -24.56 3.59
C LEU A 194 -5.53 -24.83 4.68
N GLU A 195 -5.33 -25.83 5.53
CA GLU A 195 -6.19 -26.08 6.70
C GLU A 195 -6.12 -24.90 7.67
N LEU A 196 -4.92 -24.49 8.07
CA LEU A 196 -4.70 -23.32 8.92
C LEU A 196 -5.22 -22.02 8.27
N TYR A 197 -5.12 -21.91 6.95
CA TYR A 197 -5.70 -20.83 6.19
C TYR A 197 -7.23 -20.79 6.32
N GLN A 198 -7.88 -21.95 6.18
CA GLN A 198 -9.34 -22.05 6.27
C GLN A 198 -9.86 -21.73 7.66
N GLU A 199 -9.18 -22.16 8.72
CA GLU A 199 -9.52 -21.83 10.10
C GLU A 199 -9.47 -20.31 10.33
N GLY A 200 -8.41 -19.65 9.87
CA GLY A 200 -8.28 -18.19 9.94
C GLY A 200 -9.36 -17.46 9.14
N ALA A 201 -9.69 -17.94 7.95
CA ALA A 201 -10.72 -17.33 7.10
C ALA A 201 -12.13 -17.48 7.71
N VAL A 202 -12.45 -18.62 8.33
CA VAL A 202 -13.72 -18.85 9.05
C VAL A 202 -13.80 -17.92 10.25
N TYR A 203 -12.72 -17.82 11.03
CA TYR A 203 -12.67 -16.92 12.17
C TYR A 203 -12.95 -15.45 11.77
N MET A 204 -12.28 -14.96 10.73
CA MET A 204 -12.50 -13.60 10.22
C MET A 204 -13.95 -13.34 9.76
N ARG A 205 -14.63 -14.39 9.25
CA ARG A 205 -16.02 -14.30 8.82
C ARG A 205 -16.99 -14.13 9.97
N THR A 206 -16.66 -14.63 11.16
CA THR A 206 -17.54 -14.59 12.33
C THR A 206 -17.33 -13.37 13.22
N HIS A 207 -16.18 -12.68 13.07
CA HIS A 207 -15.80 -11.55 13.95
C HIS A 207 -15.90 -10.21 13.20
N TRP A 208 -17.12 -9.73 12.99
CA TRP A 208 -17.39 -8.45 12.33
C TRP A 208 -16.79 -7.24 13.07
N GLU A 209 -16.61 -7.35 14.37
CA GLU A 209 -15.98 -6.29 15.19
C GLU A 209 -14.56 -6.01 14.71
N VAL A 210 -13.78 -7.06 14.44
CA VAL A 210 -12.41 -6.94 13.93
C VAL A 210 -12.42 -6.26 12.56
N PHE A 211 -13.36 -6.63 11.69
CA PHE A 211 -13.49 -6.00 10.38
C PHE A 211 -13.72 -4.49 10.49
N PHE A 212 -14.68 -4.04 11.32
CA PHE A 212 -15.00 -2.62 11.44
C PHE A 212 -13.87 -1.83 12.13
N ILE A 213 -13.20 -2.40 13.14
CA ILE A 213 -12.06 -1.75 13.79
C ILE A 213 -10.91 -1.58 12.77
N VAL A 214 -10.55 -2.64 12.05
CA VAL A 214 -9.49 -2.58 11.04
C VAL A 214 -9.87 -1.65 9.89
N LEU A 215 -11.15 -1.61 9.49
CA LEU A 215 -11.64 -0.69 8.48
C LEU A 215 -11.47 0.77 8.92
N ALA A 216 -11.86 1.10 10.14
CA ALA A 216 -11.68 2.45 10.69
C ALA A 216 -10.19 2.86 10.74
N VAL A 217 -9.33 1.97 11.23
CA VAL A 217 -7.87 2.20 11.24
C VAL A 217 -7.33 2.36 9.81
N THR A 218 -7.82 1.57 8.86
CA THR A 218 -7.37 1.63 7.47
C THR A 218 -7.88 2.89 6.75
N VAL A 219 -9.09 3.37 7.05
CA VAL A 219 -9.57 4.69 6.56
C VAL A 219 -8.66 5.80 7.08
N LEU A 220 -8.34 5.80 8.37
CA LEU A 220 -7.42 6.76 8.97
C LEU A 220 -6.01 6.66 8.34
N GLN A 221 -5.55 5.45 8.07
CA GLN A 221 -4.30 5.19 7.35
C GLN A 221 -4.31 5.83 5.96
N ARG A 222 -5.39 5.67 5.17
CA ARG A 222 -5.51 6.28 3.84
C ARG A 222 -5.55 7.80 3.91
N LEU A 223 -6.34 8.35 4.82
CA LEU A 223 -6.40 9.80 5.03
C LEU A 223 -5.02 10.35 5.44
N SER A 224 -4.26 9.66 6.28
CA SER A 224 -2.89 10.05 6.62
C SER A 224 -1.98 10.11 5.38
N PHE A 225 -2.06 9.12 4.50
CA PHE A 225 -1.30 9.12 3.25
C PHE A 225 -1.68 10.29 2.33
N PHE A 226 -2.95 10.60 2.18
CA PHE A 226 -3.43 11.70 1.35
C PHE A 226 -3.09 13.07 1.96
N ALA A 227 -3.13 13.17 3.29
CA ALA A 227 -2.77 14.41 4.01
C ALA A 227 -1.30 14.82 3.83
N VAL A 228 -0.39 13.88 3.53
CA VAL A 228 1.00 14.24 3.18
C VAL A 228 1.05 15.25 2.06
N THR A 229 0.23 15.08 1.02
CA THR A 229 0.18 16.01 -0.11
C THR A 229 -0.36 17.38 0.30
N TRP A 230 -1.29 17.44 1.27
CA TRP A 230 -1.73 18.70 1.85
C TRP A 230 -0.59 19.45 2.56
N PHE A 231 0.18 18.77 3.41
CA PHE A 231 1.31 19.39 4.09
C PHE A 231 2.41 19.83 3.12
N VAL A 232 2.64 19.09 2.04
CA VAL A 232 3.54 19.50 0.97
C VAL A 232 3.01 20.73 0.24
N TYR A 233 1.70 20.83 0.01
CA TYR A 233 1.05 22.01 -0.56
C TYR A 233 1.33 23.26 0.30
N LEU A 234 1.14 23.16 1.61
CA LEU A 234 1.47 24.24 2.56
C LEU A 234 2.97 24.56 2.60
N ALA A 235 3.83 23.53 2.57
CA ALA A 235 5.29 23.72 2.55
C ALA A 235 5.77 24.54 1.35
N LEU A 236 5.04 24.47 0.23
CA LEU A 236 5.32 25.25 -0.98
C LEU A 236 4.70 26.65 -0.96
N GLY A 237 4.21 27.11 0.21
CA GLY A 237 3.60 28.43 0.39
C GLY A 237 2.29 28.60 -0.36
N GLN A 238 1.61 27.51 -0.69
CA GLN A 238 0.33 27.54 -1.38
C GLN A 238 -0.81 27.70 -0.36
N HIS A 239 -1.74 28.59 -0.63
CA HIS A 239 -2.91 28.88 0.19
C HIS A 239 -4.11 29.14 -0.74
N GLY A 240 -5.33 28.93 -0.25
CA GLY A 240 -6.54 29.24 -1.03
C GLY A 240 -7.35 28.04 -1.51
N VAL A 241 -6.82 26.82 -1.28
CA VAL A 241 -7.56 25.56 -1.52
C VAL A 241 -7.74 24.88 -0.17
N SER A 242 -8.88 24.23 0.06
CA SER A 242 -9.15 23.54 1.33
C SER A 242 -8.35 22.25 1.48
N PRO A 243 -8.07 21.79 2.72
CA PRO A 243 -7.44 20.50 2.96
C PRO A 243 -8.16 19.36 2.24
N TRP A 244 -9.48 19.38 2.24
CA TRP A 244 -10.34 18.35 1.66
C TRP A 244 -10.20 18.26 0.15
N GLU A 245 -10.07 19.40 -0.55
CA GLU A 245 -9.86 19.42 -2.01
C GLU A 245 -8.54 18.77 -2.40
N VAL A 246 -7.47 19.03 -1.66
CA VAL A 246 -6.16 18.39 -1.90
C VAL A 246 -6.20 16.89 -1.58
N ILE A 247 -6.86 16.50 -0.48
CA ILE A 247 -7.03 15.09 -0.09
C ILE A 247 -7.86 14.35 -1.15
N MET A 248 -8.96 14.95 -1.63
CA MET A 248 -9.79 14.37 -2.69
C MET A 248 -9.04 14.22 -4.01
N LEU A 249 -8.29 15.24 -4.45
CA LEU A 249 -7.46 15.13 -5.64
C LEU A 249 -6.42 14.01 -5.51
N GLN A 250 -5.81 13.86 -4.33
CA GLN A 250 -4.86 12.78 -4.06
C GLN A 250 -5.53 11.40 -4.04
N SER A 251 -6.75 11.28 -3.55
CA SER A 251 -7.49 10.01 -3.57
C SER A 251 -7.83 9.60 -5.01
N PHE A 252 -8.22 10.55 -5.89
CA PHE A 252 -8.43 10.26 -7.31
C PHE A 252 -7.16 9.76 -8.00
N VAL A 253 -6.02 10.42 -7.72
CA VAL A 253 -4.72 9.95 -8.21
C VAL A 253 -4.49 8.51 -7.76
N ALA A 254 -4.76 8.18 -6.50
CA ALA A 254 -4.57 6.83 -5.95
C ALA A 254 -5.44 5.78 -6.65
N VAL A 255 -6.74 6.03 -6.85
CA VAL A 255 -7.67 5.11 -7.52
C VAL A 255 -7.28 4.86 -8.98
N CYS A 256 -6.89 5.91 -9.71
CA CYS A 256 -6.50 5.78 -11.11
C CYS A 256 -5.18 5.02 -11.29
N ILE A 257 -4.28 5.12 -10.31
CA ILE A 257 -2.97 4.44 -10.37
C ILE A 257 -3.07 2.97 -9.98
N ASP A 258 -3.98 2.63 -9.06
CA ASP A 258 -4.20 1.24 -8.59
C ASP A 258 -4.56 0.26 -9.74
N ILE A 259 -4.96 0.81 -10.92
CA ILE A 259 -5.25 0.04 -12.14
C ILE A 259 -3.96 -0.47 -12.81
N LEU A 260 -2.83 0.22 -12.62
CA LEU A 260 -1.66 0.06 -13.46
C LEU A 260 -0.59 -0.80 -12.80
N PRO A 261 -0.18 -1.92 -13.44
CA PRO A 261 0.81 -2.84 -12.88
C PRO A 261 2.25 -2.31 -13.07
N MET A 262 2.56 -1.15 -12.48
CA MET A 262 3.89 -0.53 -12.58
C MET A 262 4.64 -0.61 -11.25
N PRO A 263 5.97 -0.86 -11.27
CA PRO A 263 6.79 -0.87 -10.06
C PRO A 263 6.69 0.47 -9.32
N GLY A 264 6.17 0.49 -8.08
CA GLY A 264 5.97 1.70 -7.28
C GLY A 264 5.12 2.79 -7.94
N GLY A 265 4.38 2.48 -9.02
CA GLY A 265 3.59 3.44 -9.80
C GLY A 265 4.42 4.50 -10.52
N VAL A 266 5.72 4.25 -10.72
CA VAL A 266 6.68 5.24 -11.25
C VAL A 266 6.36 5.60 -12.72
N GLY A 267 6.40 6.89 -13.01
CA GLY A 267 6.13 7.49 -14.33
C GLY A 267 4.68 7.94 -14.47
N ILE A 268 3.72 7.05 -14.33
CA ILE A 268 2.30 7.37 -14.52
C ILE A 268 1.74 8.14 -13.32
N ASN A 269 2.12 7.74 -12.09
CA ASN A 269 1.72 8.45 -10.88
C ASN A 269 2.15 9.92 -10.95
N GLU A 270 3.40 10.16 -11.31
CA GLU A 270 3.96 11.51 -11.41
C GLU A 270 3.25 12.33 -12.48
N GLY A 271 3.01 11.76 -13.65
CA GLY A 271 2.30 12.44 -14.75
C GLY A 271 0.85 12.75 -14.38
N PHE A 272 0.15 11.79 -13.80
CA PHE A 272 -1.24 11.98 -13.38
C PHE A 272 -1.37 12.94 -12.21
N PHE A 273 -0.47 12.87 -11.22
CA PHE A 273 -0.38 13.85 -10.14
C PHE A 273 -0.26 15.28 -10.69
N VAL A 274 0.75 15.54 -11.54
CA VAL A 274 0.94 16.87 -12.13
C VAL A 274 -0.28 17.32 -12.93
N THR A 275 -0.91 16.41 -13.67
CA THR A 275 -2.13 16.69 -14.45
C THR A 275 -3.30 17.12 -13.57
N MET A 276 -3.49 16.49 -12.42
CA MET A 276 -4.57 16.84 -11.49
C MET A 276 -4.22 18.13 -10.73
N PHE A 277 -3.04 18.22 -10.17
CA PHE A 277 -2.65 19.31 -9.28
C PHE A 277 -2.34 20.65 -9.99
N LYS A 278 -2.05 20.64 -11.30
CA LYS A 278 -1.94 21.89 -12.11
C LYS A 278 -3.24 22.69 -12.17
N GLN A 279 -4.35 22.12 -11.73
CA GLN A 279 -5.65 22.83 -11.68
C GLN A 279 -5.77 23.74 -10.44
N ILE A 280 -5.01 23.45 -9.39
CA ILE A 280 -5.02 24.22 -8.12
C ILE A 280 -3.71 24.98 -7.87
N MET A 281 -2.68 24.74 -8.67
CA MET A 281 -1.38 25.42 -8.58
C MET A 281 -0.74 25.51 -9.97
N ASN A 282 0.27 26.37 -10.14
CA ASN A 282 0.99 26.44 -11.42
C ASN A 282 1.79 25.15 -11.68
N LYS A 283 2.09 24.86 -12.95
CA LYS A 283 2.76 23.63 -13.39
C LYS A 283 4.08 23.38 -12.66
N LYS A 284 4.92 24.42 -12.46
CA LYS A 284 6.22 24.28 -11.77
C LYS A 284 6.04 23.88 -10.30
N THR A 285 5.08 24.50 -9.61
CA THR A 285 4.75 24.17 -8.23
C THR A 285 4.16 22.74 -8.14
N ALA A 286 3.28 22.33 -9.07
CA ALA A 286 2.75 20.98 -9.13
C ALA A 286 3.84 19.93 -9.32
N MET A 287 4.85 20.19 -10.16
CA MET A 287 6.01 19.31 -10.32
C MET A 287 6.87 19.25 -9.06
N SER A 288 7.07 20.39 -8.38
CA SER A 288 7.77 20.43 -7.10
C SER A 288 7.00 19.70 -5.99
N ALA A 289 5.68 19.87 -5.94
CA ALA A 289 4.80 19.16 -5.01
C ALA A 289 4.85 17.63 -5.24
N MET A 290 4.83 17.21 -6.50
CA MET A 290 4.99 15.80 -6.87
C MET A 290 6.32 15.24 -6.36
N LEU A 291 7.44 15.94 -6.60
CA LEU A 291 8.77 15.48 -6.17
C LEU A 291 8.88 15.41 -4.63
N LEU A 292 8.37 16.41 -3.90
CA LEU A 292 8.36 16.40 -2.43
C LEU A 292 7.44 15.32 -1.87
N SER A 293 6.22 15.17 -2.39
CA SER A 293 5.30 14.14 -1.96
C SER A 293 5.88 12.74 -2.18
N ARG A 294 6.51 12.50 -3.34
CA ARG A 294 7.24 11.25 -3.60
C ARG A 294 8.46 11.10 -2.71
N GLY A 295 9.20 12.19 -2.47
CA GLY A 295 10.33 12.22 -1.54
C GLY A 295 9.93 11.65 -0.19
N VAL A 296 8.85 12.17 0.36
CA VAL A 296 8.34 11.81 1.69
C VAL A 296 7.63 10.45 1.70
N ASN A 297 6.64 10.25 0.82
CA ASN A 297 5.79 9.05 0.83
C ASN A 297 6.45 7.79 0.27
N PHE A 298 7.49 7.92 -0.51
CA PHE A 298 8.09 6.80 -1.20
C PHE A 298 9.58 6.65 -0.87
N TYR A 299 10.42 7.64 -1.17
CA TYR A 299 11.87 7.47 -1.04
C TYR A 299 12.34 7.40 0.41
N ILE A 300 11.85 8.28 1.31
CA ILE A 300 12.23 8.25 2.73
C ILE A 300 11.76 6.94 3.37
N LEU A 301 10.51 6.52 3.12
CA LEU A 301 9.99 5.27 3.67
C LEU A 301 10.71 4.04 3.12
N MET A 302 11.12 4.06 1.86
CA MET A 302 11.93 3.00 1.24
C MET A 302 13.32 2.90 1.88
N ILE A 303 13.97 4.03 2.15
CA ILE A 303 15.27 4.06 2.84
C ILE A 303 15.14 3.51 4.26
N ILE A 304 14.13 3.94 5.01
CA ILE A 304 13.87 3.40 6.37
C ILE A 304 13.60 1.90 6.28
N GLY A 305 12.79 1.46 5.32
CA GLY A 305 12.52 0.04 5.08
C GLY A 305 13.78 -0.77 4.78
N ALA A 306 14.73 -0.22 4.03
CA ALA A 306 16.02 -0.84 3.76
C ALA A 306 16.85 -1.01 5.05
N PHE A 307 16.93 0.03 5.89
CA PHE A 307 17.61 -0.08 7.18
C PHE A 307 16.96 -1.09 8.13
N VAL A 308 15.62 -1.11 8.20
CA VAL A 308 14.87 -2.09 9.00
C VAL A 308 15.15 -3.52 8.51
N THR A 309 15.16 -3.72 7.20
CA THR A 309 15.41 -5.06 6.61
C THR A 309 16.84 -5.54 6.87
N LEU A 310 17.83 -4.67 6.64
CA LEU A 310 19.25 -4.98 6.91
C LEU A 310 19.47 -5.26 8.39
N GLY A 311 18.94 -4.42 9.29
CA GLY A 311 19.05 -4.63 10.74
C GLY A 311 18.42 -5.95 11.20
N THR A 312 17.29 -6.34 10.59
CA THR A 312 16.65 -7.64 10.88
C THR A 312 17.51 -8.81 10.42
N GLY A 313 18.13 -8.72 9.24
CA GLY A 313 19.03 -9.74 8.72
C GLY A 313 20.29 -9.90 9.60
N MET A 314 20.89 -8.80 10.00
CA MET A 314 22.10 -8.80 10.86
C MET A 314 21.83 -9.42 12.24
N MET A 315 20.71 -9.07 12.88
CA MET A 315 20.33 -9.64 14.18
C MET A 315 20.15 -11.16 14.12
N LYS A 316 19.62 -11.70 13.03
CA LYS A 316 19.44 -13.15 12.86
C LYS A 316 20.76 -13.88 12.67
N VAL A 317 21.69 -13.33 11.89
CA VAL A 317 23.04 -13.91 11.69
C VAL A 317 23.83 -13.92 12.99
N THR A 318 23.75 -12.88 13.81
CA THR A 318 24.41 -12.81 15.12
C THR A 318 23.82 -13.80 16.12
N GLY A 319 22.48 -13.90 16.19
CA GLY A 319 21.81 -14.84 17.09
C GLY A 319 21.93 -16.32 16.70
N GLN A 320 22.28 -16.64 15.45
CA GLN A 320 22.65 -18.01 15.05
C GLN A 320 24.08 -18.36 15.50
N LYS A 321 25.03 -17.41 15.43
CA LYS A 321 26.43 -17.61 15.88
C LYS A 321 26.56 -17.78 17.39
N GLU A 322 25.59 -17.28 18.18
CA GLU A 322 25.60 -17.48 19.65
C GLU A 322 24.96 -18.81 20.08
N ARG A 323 24.37 -19.57 19.15
CA ARG A 323 23.73 -20.87 19.41
C ARG A 323 24.55 -22.07 18.89
N GLU A 324 25.61 -21.81 18.13
CA GLU A 324 26.63 -22.78 17.70
C GLU A 324 27.85 -22.72 18.64
#